data_81578c6264df55da637e4383554cb27d
#
_entry.id   81578c6264df55da637e4383554cb27d
#
_cell.length_a   1.000
_cell.length_b   1.000
_cell.length_c   1.000
_cell.angle_alpha   90.00
_cell.angle_beta   90.00
_cell.angle_gamma   90.00
#
_symmetry.space_group_name_H-M   'P 1'
#
loop_
_entity.id
_entity.type
_entity.pdbx_description
1 polymer ?
#
loop_
_entity_poly.entity_id
_entity_poly.type
_entity_poly.pdbx_seq_one_letter_code
_entity_poly.pdbx_strand_id
1 'polypeptide(L)'
;DNHLGLTSLKESHDREKIFVKWLDSIKHDAEIIFLLGDLFDFWFEYKEAVPKGFTRSLGKLAELSDMGIKIYFFVGNHDYWMTDYFQKELNIKVFKSPELFIFNSKSFFIGHGDGLGPGDYGYKRMKLILSNPFFIWLFRLIHPDLGIKLGRYLSQKNKLISGSEAVSYTHLRAHETSP
;
A
#
# COMPACT_ATOMS: atom_id res chain seq x y z
N ASP A 1 -4.37 -1.57 -7.12
CA ASP A 1 -4.97 -1.57 -5.78
C ASP A 1 -5.61 -2.93 -5.51
N ASN A 2 -5.09 -3.67 -4.53
CA ASN A 2 -5.62 -5.00 -4.22
C ASN A 2 -6.62 -4.97 -3.06
N HIS A 3 -6.46 -4.03 -2.15
CA HIS A 3 -7.29 -3.84 -0.96
C HIS A 3 -7.61 -5.14 -0.22
N LEU A 4 -6.57 -5.89 0.10
CA LEU A 4 -6.71 -7.11 0.88
C LEU A 4 -7.33 -6.79 2.24
N GLY A 5 -8.36 -7.54 2.64
CA GLY A 5 -9.09 -7.33 3.89
C GLY A 5 -10.36 -6.47 3.78
N LEU A 6 -10.69 -5.95 2.58
CA LEU A 6 -11.84 -5.06 2.37
C LEU A 6 -13.21 -5.75 2.57
N THR A 7 -13.32 -7.00 2.11
CA THR A 7 -14.57 -7.74 2.02
C THR A 7 -14.66 -8.85 3.07
N SER A 8 -15.57 -9.80 2.87
CA SER A 8 -15.62 -10.99 3.71
C SER A 8 -14.26 -11.72 3.76
N LEU A 9 -14.02 -12.48 4.81
CA LEU A 9 -12.77 -13.23 4.97
C LEU A 9 -12.52 -14.16 3.78
N LYS A 10 -13.56 -14.77 3.24
CA LYS A 10 -13.47 -15.65 2.06
C LYS A 10 -13.00 -14.90 0.82
N GLU A 11 -13.63 -13.79 0.49
CA GLU A 11 -13.28 -12.98 -0.68
C GLU A 11 -11.89 -12.35 -0.55
N SER A 12 -11.51 -11.93 0.67
CA SER A 12 -10.16 -11.46 0.95
C SER A 12 -9.11 -12.54 0.70
N HIS A 13 -9.37 -13.78 1.15
CA HIS A 13 -8.48 -14.92 0.87
C HIS A 13 -8.41 -15.27 -0.62
N ASP A 14 -9.49 -15.14 -1.35
CA ASP A 14 -9.48 -15.44 -2.80
C ASP A 14 -8.69 -14.38 -3.57
N ARG A 15 -8.82 -13.09 -3.21
CA ARG A 15 -7.95 -12.02 -3.75
C ARG A 15 -6.49 -12.25 -3.40
N GLU A 16 -6.20 -12.62 -2.15
CA GLU A 16 -4.85 -12.95 -1.69
C GLU A 16 -4.22 -14.07 -2.52
N LYS A 17 -4.99 -15.14 -2.82
CA LYS A 17 -4.53 -16.23 -3.69
C LYS A 17 -4.25 -15.77 -5.12
N ILE A 18 -5.07 -14.87 -5.67
CA ILE A 18 -4.86 -14.30 -7.01
C ILE A 18 -3.57 -13.47 -7.02
N PHE A 19 -3.37 -12.63 -6.02
CA PHE A 19 -2.15 -11.83 -5.88
C PHE A 19 -0.89 -12.71 -5.76
N VAL A 20 -0.94 -13.74 -4.90
CA VAL A 20 0.15 -14.71 -4.74
C VAL A 20 0.42 -15.47 -6.04
N LYS A 21 -0.62 -15.90 -6.76
CA LYS A 21 -0.47 -16.57 -8.05
C LYS A 21 0.18 -15.67 -9.10
N TRP A 22 -0.17 -14.38 -9.10
CA TRP A 22 0.48 -13.41 -9.97
C TRP A 22 1.97 -13.27 -9.64
N LEU A 23 2.32 -13.06 -8.37
CA LEU A 23 3.71 -13.01 -7.92
C LEU A 23 4.49 -14.28 -8.30
N ASP A 24 3.86 -15.44 -8.16
CA ASP A 24 4.46 -16.73 -8.52
C ASP A 24 4.72 -16.86 -10.03
N SER A 25 3.87 -16.26 -10.85
CA SER A 25 4.03 -16.29 -12.30
C SER A 25 5.20 -15.46 -12.83
N ILE A 26 5.64 -14.45 -12.08
CA ILE A 26 6.73 -13.54 -12.48
C ILE A 26 8.05 -13.82 -11.78
N LYS A 27 8.11 -14.74 -10.82
CA LYS A 27 9.26 -14.96 -9.93
C LYS A 27 10.56 -15.36 -10.64
N HIS A 28 10.48 -15.90 -11.85
CA HIS A 28 11.66 -16.39 -12.58
C HIS A 28 12.30 -15.34 -13.48
N ASP A 29 11.57 -14.27 -13.82
CA ASP A 29 11.99 -13.23 -14.76
C ASP A 29 11.99 -11.82 -14.15
N ALA A 30 11.36 -11.63 -12.99
CA ALA A 30 11.37 -10.35 -12.32
C ALA A 30 12.71 -10.11 -11.61
N GLU A 31 13.37 -9.01 -11.94
CA GLU A 31 14.51 -8.49 -11.18
C GLU A 31 14.06 -7.51 -10.09
N ILE A 32 13.02 -6.73 -10.39
CA ILE A 32 12.48 -5.69 -9.51
C ILE A 32 10.96 -5.72 -9.56
N ILE A 33 10.32 -5.64 -8.40
CA ILE A 33 8.85 -5.54 -8.26
C ILE A 33 8.52 -4.22 -7.55
N PHE A 34 7.62 -3.44 -8.14
CA PHE A 34 7.06 -2.24 -7.53
C PHE A 34 5.62 -2.49 -7.09
N LEU A 35 5.37 -2.43 -5.79
CA LEU A 35 4.03 -2.43 -5.21
C LEU A 35 3.62 -0.96 -4.99
N LEU A 36 2.61 -0.51 -5.75
CA LEU A 36 2.28 0.91 -5.83
C LEU A 36 1.19 1.35 -4.83
N GLY A 37 1.16 0.77 -3.65
CA GLY A 37 0.25 1.14 -2.57
C GLY A 37 -1.10 0.45 -2.63
N ASP A 38 -1.89 0.65 -1.57
CA ASP A 38 -3.23 0.08 -1.40
C ASP A 38 -3.28 -1.45 -1.59
N LEU A 39 -2.19 -2.12 -1.18
CA LEU A 39 -2.16 -3.58 -1.11
C LEU A 39 -3.15 -4.08 -0.06
N PHE A 40 -3.20 -3.40 1.08
CA PHE A 40 -4.10 -3.69 2.17
C PHE A 40 -5.20 -2.63 2.26
N ASP A 41 -6.41 -3.05 2.62
CA ASP A 41 -7.52 -2.11 2.87
C ASP A 41 -7.29 -1.27 4.13
N PHE A 42 -6.55 -1.80 5.07
CA PHE A 42 -6.07 -1.11 6.26
C PHE A 42 -4.80 -1.78 6.78
N TRP A 43 -3.77 -0.96 7.04
CA TRP A 43 -2.53 -1.40 7.66
C TRP A 43 -2.09 -0.41 8.73
N PHE A 44 -1.80 -0.91 9.92
CA PHE A 44 -1.23 -0.14 11.03
C PHE A 44 -0.25 -1.01 11.81
N GLU A 45 0.95 -0.51 12.04
CA GLU A 45 1.98 -1.22 12.80
C GLU A 45 1.99 -0.76 14.25
N TYR A 46 1.58 -1.65 15.14
CA TYR A 46 1.84 -1.55 16.57
C TYR A 46 3.28 -2.00 16.85
N LYS A 47 3.77 -1.82 18.10
CA LYS A 47 5.13 -2.24 18.43
C LYS A 47 5.39 -3.73 18.21
N GLU A 48 4.43 -4.58 18.61
CA GLU A 48 4.56 -6.03 18.62
C GLU A 48 3.42 -6.71 17.84
N ALA A 49 2.64 -5.96 17.05
CA ALA A 49 1.51 -6.52 16.34
C ALA A 49 1.24 -5.80 15.03
N VAL A 50 0.87 -6.58 14.02
CA VAL A 50 0.37 -6.12 12.73
C VAL A 50 -1.01 -6.74 12.45
N PRO A 51 -1.80 -6.18 11.52
CA PRO A 51 -3.08 -6.76 11.15
C PRO A 51 -2.93 -8.20 10.63
N LYS A 52 -3.72 -9.12 11.16
CA LYS A 52 -3.75 -10.51 10.70
C LYS A 52 -4.58 -10.69 9.42
N GLY A 53 -4.32 -11.80 8.69
CA GLY A 53 -5.14 -12.23 7.55
C GLY A 53 -4.41 -12.18 6.22
N PHE A 54 -3.12 -11.84 6.20
CA PHE A 54 -2.32 -11.65 4.97
C PHE A 54 -1.12 -12.61 4.89
N THR A 55 -1.22 -13.74 5.56
CA THR A 55 -0.11 -14.69 5.72
C THR A 55 0.46 -15.18 4.39
N ARG A 56 -0.39 -15.43 3.39
CA ARG A 56 0.06 -15.91 2.08
C ARG A 56 0.80 -14.83 1.31
N SER A 57 0.26 -13.62 1.31
CA SER A 57 0.87 -12.47 0.62
C SER A 57 2.20 -12.10 1.26
N LEU A 58 2.25 -12.01 2.59
CA LEU A 58 3.49 -11.71 3.31
C LEU A 58 4.53 -12.82 3.13
N GLY A 59 4.11 -14.10 3.22
CA GLY A 59 5.00 -15.24 2.98
C GLY A 59 5.54 -15.29 1.55
N LYS A 60 4.71 -14.96 0.54
CA LYS A 60 5.18 -14.90 -0.85
C LYS A 60 6.15 -13.73 -1.07
N LEU A 61 5.90 -12.59 -0.47
CA LEU A 61 6.82 -11.44 -0.54
C LEU A 61 8.16 -11.75 0.14
N ALA A 62 8.13 -12.45 1.29
CA ALA A 62 9.35 -12.95 1.95
C ALA A 62 10.12 -13.90 1.04
N GLU A 63 9.46 -14.93 0.48
CA GLU A 63 10.06 -15.89 -0.46
C GLU A 63 10.77 -15.17 -1.62
N LEU A 64 10.09 -14.22 -2.28
CA LEU A 64 10.66 -13.49 -3.41
C LEU A 64 11.86 -12.61 -3.01
N SER A 65 11.78 -11.97 -1.84
CA SER A 65 12.89 -11.20 -1.29
C SER A 65 14.09 -12.10 -0.96
N ASP A 66 13.85 -13.28 -0.37
CA ASP A 66 14.90 -14.28 -0.06
C ASP A 66 15.52 -14.85 -1.34
N MET A 67 14.78 -14.92 -2.46
CA MET A 67 15.30 -15.25 -3.78
C MET A 67 16.17 -14.15 -4.39
N GLY A 68 16.29 -12.97 -3.76
CA GLY A 68 17.08 -11.84 -4.22
C GLY A 68 16.34 -10.87 -5.15
N ILE A 69 15.03 -11.04 -5.36
CA ILE A 69 14.21 -10.10 -6.13
C ILE A 69 14.06 -8.82 -5.31
N LYS A 70 14.40 -7.67 -5.90
CA LYS A 70 14.24 -6.37 -5.25
C LYS A 70 12.77 -5.97 -5.24
N ILE A 71 12.20 -5.80 -4.05
CA ILE A 71 10.81 -5.36 -3.91
C ILE A 71 10.80 -3.98 -3.29
N TYR A 72 10.09 -3.05 -3.94
CA TYR A 72 9.86 -1.70 -3.47
C TYR A 72 8.37 -1.50 -3.22
N PHE A 73 8.03 -1.00 -2.03
CA PHE A 73 6.66 -0.73 -1.64
C PHE A 73 6.44 0.78 -1.51
N PHE A 74 5.52 1.33 -2.28
CA PHE A 74 5.02 2.68 -2.10
C PHE A 74 3.75 2.63 -1.28
N VAL A 75 3.66 3.43 -0.22
CA VAL A 75 2.44 3.46 0.58
C VAL A 75 1.33 4.18 -0.17
N GLY A 76 0.15 3.61 -0.12
CA GLY A 76 -1.09 4.26 -0.53
C GLY A 76 -1.78 4.92 0.66
N ASN A 77 -3.02 5.36 0.45
CA ASN A 77 -3.79 5.99 1.51
C ASN A 77 -4.38 4.99 2.52
N HIS A 78 -4.57 3.73 2.14
CA HIS A 78 -5.09 2.67 3.01
C HIS A 78 -4.01 1.99 3.86
N ASP A 79 -2.77 1.96 3.39
CA ASP A 79 -1.63 1.37 4.07
C ASP A 79 -0.55 2.41 4.48
N TYR A 80 -0.97 3.67 4.63
CA TYR A 80 -0.10 4.81 4.93
C TYR A 80 0.69 4.66 6.25
N TRP A 81 0.16 3.91 7.22
CA TRP A 81 0.78 3.72 8.52
C TRP A 81 1.77 2.56 8.59
N MET A 82 2.33 2.17 7.43
CA MET A 82 3.51 1.34 7.39
C MET A 82 4.71 2.06 7.98
N THR A 83 5.48 1.35 8.80
CA THR A 83 6.69 1.88 9.42
C THR A 83 7.91 1.04 9.06
N ASP A 84 8.21 -0.02 9.78
CA ASP A 84 9.44 -0.77 9.63
C ASP A 84 9.27 -2.30 9.48
N TYR A 85 8.07 -2.81 9.62
CA TYR A 85 7.78 -4.23 9.49
C TYR A 85 8.25 -4.80 8.15
N PHE A 86 7.88 -4.15 7.05
CA PHE A 86 8.26 -4.62 5.72
C PHE A 86 9.78 -4.60 5.50
N GLN A 87 10.46 -3.62 6.06
CA GLN A 87 11.92 -3.52 5.95
C GLN A 87 12.63 -4.53 6.84
N LYS A 88 12.17 -4.71 8.08
CA LYS A 88 12.82 -5.57 9.06
C LYS A 88 12.54 -7.05 8.84
N GLU A 89 11.28 -7.38 8.55
CA GLU A 89 10.84 -8.78 8.44
C GLU A 89 10.91 -9.33 7.02
N LEU A 90 10.77 -8.47 6.00
CA LEU A 90 10.68 -8.89 4.61
C LEU A 90 11.81 -8.34 3.73
N ASN A 91 12.71 -7.52 4.29
CA ASN A 91 13.78 -6.81 3.55
C ASN A 91 13.23 -6.00 2.35
N ILE A 92 12.01 -5.45 2.47
CA ILE A 92 11.33 -4.66 1.45
C ILE A 92 11.41 -3.19 1.81
N LYS A 93 12.00 -2.37 0.92
CA LYS A 93 12.08 -0.93 1.13
C LYS A 93 10.73 -0.27 0.91
N VAL A 94 10.29 0.52 1.91
CA VAL A 94 9.02 1.27 1.88
C VAL A 94 9.26 2.74 1.59
N PHE A 95 8.52 3.29 0.63
CA PHE A 95 8.56 4.71 0.24
C PHE A 95 7.23 5.37 0.59
N LYS A 96 7.30 6.55 1.23
CA LYS A 96 6.13 7.36 1.60
C LYS A 96 5.82 8.48 0.62
N SER A 97 6.67 8.65 -0.38
CA SER A 97 6.54 9.63 -1.47
C SER A 97 6.97 9.00 -2.79
N PRO A 98 6.52 9.55 -3.92
CA PRO A 98 7.04 9.14 -5.23
C PRO A 98 8.54 9.38 -5.32
N GLU A 99 9.23 8.49 -6.03
CA GLU A 99 10.68 8.50 -6.20
C GLU A 99 11.06 8.36 -7.67
N LEU A 100 12.23 8.90 -8.03
CA LEU A 100 12.79 8.82 -9.38
C LEU A 100 13.70 7.60 -9.50
N PHE A 101 13.40 6.72 -10.45
CA PHE A 101 14.24 5.58 -10.79
C PHE A 101 14.78 5.74 -12.21
N ILE A 102 16.00 5.25 -12.46
CA ILE A 102 16.62 5.27 -13.76
C ILE A 102 16.92 3.84 -14.18
N PHE A 103 16.30 3.41 -15.29
CA PHE A 103 16.54 2.10 -15.90
C PHE A 103 16.84 2.28 -17.38
N ASN A 104 17.94 1.69 -17.86
CA ASN A 104 18.36 1.75 -19.26
C ASN A 104 18.36 3.20 -19.82
N SER A 105 18.89 4.15 -19.03
CA SER A 105 18.95 5.59 -19.35
C SER A 105 17.58 6.29 -19.45
N LYS A 106 16.50 5.63 -19.06
CA LYS A 106 15.16 6.22 -18.98
C LYS A 106 14.80 6.51 -17.53
N SER A 107 14.19 7.66 -17.29
CA SER A 107 13.75 8.10 -15.97
C SER A 107 12.30 7.73 -15.73
N PHE A 108 12.00 7.13 -14.58
CA PHE A 108 10.66 6.72 -14.16
C PHE A 108 10.34 7.37 -12.82
N PHE A 109 9.29 8.19 -12.77
CA PHE A 109 8.78 8.74 -11.53
C PHE A 109 7.67 7.82 -11.01
N ILE A 110 7.97 7.06 -9.97
CA ILE A 110 7.13 5.96 -9.49
C ILE A 110 6.56 6.30 -8.11
N GLY A 111 5.27 6.09 -7.93
CA GLY A 111 4.55 6.28 -6.67
C GLY A 111 3.09 5.90 -6.78
N HIS A 112 2.35 5.98 -5.66
CA HIS A 112 0.92 5.64 -5.63
C HIS A 112 0.05 6.64 -6.40
N GLY A 113 0.43 7.92 -6.39
CA GLY A 113 -0.28 8.95 -7.17
C GLY A 113 -1.43 9.66 -6.44
N ASP A 114 -1.68 9.33 -5.18
CA ASP A 114 -2.71 9.95 -4.38
C ASP A 114 -2.43 11.43 -4.06
N GLY A 115 -3.45 12.28 -4.20
CA GLY A 115 -3.36 13.71 -3.89
C GLY A 115 -2.50 14.54 -4.85
N LEU A 116 -2.10 14.02 -6.02
CA LEU A 116 -1.36 14.76 -7.04
C LEU A 116 -2.26 15.70 -7.85
N GLY A 117 -3.59 15.47 -7.85
CA GLY A 117 -4.55 16.30 -8.58
C GLY A 117 -4.78 17.67 -7.94
N PRO A 118 -5.12 18.71 -8.75
CA PRO A 118 -5.63 19.96 -8.23
C PRO A 118 -7.01 19.73 -7.61
N GLY A 119 -7.27 20.32 -6.43
CA GLY A 119 -8.63 20.41 -5.86
C GLY A 119 -9.00 19.41 -4.77
N ASP A 120 -8.21 18.39 -4.48
CA ASP A 120 -8.53 17.37 -3.47
C ASP A 120 -8.18 17.84 -2.03
N TYR A 121 -8.75 18.96 -1.63
CA TYR A 121 -8.46 19.59 -0.34
C TYR A 121 -8.90 18.75 0.87
N GLY A 122 -10.00 18.01 0.74
CA GLY A 122 -10.51 17.14 1.80
C GLY A 122 -9.55 16.00 2.08
N TYR A 123 -9.12 15.32 1.05
CA TYR A 123 -8.12 14.26 1.14
C TYR A 123 -6.76 14.76 1.67
N LYS A 124 -6.27 15.88 1.15
CA LYS A 124 -4.99 16.47 1.60
C LYS A 124 -5.02 16.85 3.08
N ARG A 125 -6.14 17.39 3.60
CA ARG A 125 -6.31 17.66 5.03
C ARG A 125 -6.35 16.37 5.85
N MET A 126 -7.10 15.36 5.39
CA MET A 126 -7.13 14.05 6.05
C MET A 126 -5.72 13.43 6.08
N LYS A 127 -4.97 13.46 4.99
CA LYS A 127 -3.59 12.96 4.91
C LYS A 127 -2.67 13.68 5.92
N LEU A 128 -2.81 15.00 6.09
CA LEU A 128 -2.05 15.76 7.10
C LEU A 128 -2.35 15.27 8.52
N ILE A 129 -3.61 14.98 8.84
CA ILE A 129 -4.00 14.44 10.16
C ILE A 129 -3.41 13.03 10.33
N LEU A 130 -3.60 12.15 9.35
CA LEU A 130 -3.13 10.77 9.41
C LEU A 130 -1.61 10.65 9.41
N SER A 131 -0.89 11.62 8.83
CA SER A 131 0.57 11.67 8.83
C SER A 131 1.18 12.32 10.08
N ASN A 132 0.36 12.94 10.92
CA ASN A 132 0.86 13.63 12.11
C ASN A 132 1.32 12.61 13.18
N PRO A 133 2.57 12.66 13.65
CA PRO A 133 3.12 11.73 14.63
C PRO A 133 2.31 11.66 15.93
N PHE A 134 1.68 12.77 16.35
CA PHE A 134 0.84 12.81 17.56
C PHE A 134 -0.41 11.93 17.40
N PHE A 135 -1.10 12.01 16.24
CA PHE A 135 -2.27 11.17 16.00
C PHE A 135 -1.90 9.70 15.82
N ILE A 136 -0.75 9.41 15.19
CA ILE A 136 -0.22 8.04 15.08
C ILE A 136 0.08 7.49 16.46
N TRP A 137 0.71 8.29 17.34
CA TRP A 137 0.99 7.90 18.72
C TRP A 137 -0.30 7.68 19.51
N LEU A 138 -1.27 8.56 19.40
CA LEU A 138 -2.57 8.43 20.05
C LEU A 138 -3.31 7.17 19.58
N PHE A 139 -3.34 6.89 18.27
CA PHE A 139 -3.95 5.68 17.72
C PHE A 139 -3.26 4.41 18.23
N ARG A 140 -1.93 4.46 18.44
CA ARG A 140 -1.14 3.34 18.96
C ARG A 140 -1.51 2.97 20.40
N LEU A 141 -2.11 3.89 21.18
CA LEU A 141 -2.61 3.60 22.54
C LEU A 141 -3.93 2.80 22.54
N ILE A 142 -4.65 2.78 21.43
CA ILE A 142 -5.86 1.97 21.29
C ILE A 142 -5.45 0.50 21.23
N HIS A 143 -6.17 -0.35 21.98
CA HIS A 143 -5.93 -1.79 21.90
C HIS A 143 -5.97 -2.29 20.44
N PRO A 144 -5.02 -3.12 19.98
CA PRO A 144 -4.92 -3.51 18.57
C PRO A 144 -6.22 -4.03 17.96
N ASP A 145 -6.97 -4.84 18.68
CA ASP A 145 -8.26 -5.37 18.21
C ASP A 145 -9.30 -4.29 17.94
N LEU A 146 -9.33 -3.24 18.77
CA LEU A 146 -10.24 -2.11 18.58
C LEU A 146 -9.73 -1.18 17.48
N GLY A 147 -8.44 -0.88 17.47
CA GLY A 147 -7.82 0.00 16.47
C GLY A 147 -7.95 -0.57 15.06
N ILE A 148 -7.67 -1.86 14.86
CA ILE A 148 -7.82 -2.53 13.56
C ILE A 148 -9.29 -2.56 13.12
N LYS A 149 -10.24 -2.83 14.02
CA LYS A 149 -11.68 -2.76 13.69
C LYS A 149 -12.11 -1.36 13.31
N LEU A 150 -11.67 -0.35 14.08
CA LEU A 150 -11.97 1.06 13.79
C LEU A 150 -11.38 1.49 12.43
N GLY A 151 -10.11 1.16 12.17
CA GLY A 151 -9.46 1.50 10.91
C GLY A 151 -10.15 0.87 9.70
N ARG A 152 -10.51 -0.40 9.78
CA ARG A 152 -11.29 -1.08 8.72
C ARG A 152 -12.67 -0.44 8.52
N TYR A 153 -13.36 -0.09 9.59
CA TYR A 153 -14.65 0.60 9.51
C TYR A 153 -14.53 1.97 8.82
N LEU A 154 -13.52 2.75 9.17
CA LEU A 154 -13.27 4.06 8.56
C LEU A 154 -12.88 3.93 7.08
N SER A 155 -12.07 2.94 6.73
CA SER A 155 -11.71 2.63 5.34
C SER A 155 -12.95 2.33 4.50
N GLN A 156 -13.82 1.43 4.98
CA GLN A 156 -15.06 1.08 4.29
C GLN A 156 -16.00 2.27 4.13
N LYS A 157 -16.15 3.10 5.17
CA LYS A 157 -17.00 4.29 5.13
C LYS A 157 -16.50 5.31 4.11
N ASN A 158 -15.21 5.54 4.05
CA ASN A 158 -14.61 6.46 3.06
C ASN A 158 -14.87 6.00 1.63
N LYS A 159 -14.80 4.70 1.34
CA LYS A 159 -15.14 4.16 0.01
C LYS A 159 -16.59 4.40 -0.40
N LEU A 160 -17.53 4.31 0.54
CA LEU A 160 -18.94 4.62 0.26
C LEU A 160 -19.14 6.09 -0.07
N ILE A 161 -18.38 6.99 0.54
CA ILE A 161 -18.44 8.44 0.28
C ILE A 161 -17.71 8.78 -1.03
N SER A 162 -16.51 8.26 -1.25
CA SER A 162 -15.71 8.51 -2.47
C SER A 162 -16.25 7.79 -3.71
N GLY A 163 -16.93 6.67 -3.55
CA GLY A 163 -17.55 5.92 -4.66
C GLY A 163 -18.68 6.65 -5.36
N SER A 164 -19.22 7.72 -4.76
CA SER A 164 -20.19 8.61 -5.40
C SER A 164 -19.53 9.72 -6.24
N GLU A 165 -18.22 9.94 -6.12
CA GLU A 165 -17.46 11.00 -6.80
C GLU A 165 -16.25 10.48 -7.60
N ALA A 166 -16.04 9.16 -7.68
CA ALA A 166 -14.87 8.59 -8.34
C ALA A 166 -14.95 8.74 -9.86
N VAL A 167 -14.56 9.89 -10.35
CA VAL A 167 -13.96 10.00 -11.68
C VAL A 167 -12.58 9.33 -11.57
N SER A 168 -12.50 8.08 -12.01
CA SER A 168 -11.25 7.35 -12.11
C SER A 168 -10.30 8.08 -13.06
N TYR A 169 -9.33 8.80 -12.52
CA TYR A 169 -8.20 9.32 -13.30
C TYR A 169 -7.20 8.18 -13.56
N THR A 170 -7.61 7.19 -14.34
CA THR A 170 -6.70 6.22 -14.94
C THR A 170 -6.13 6.79 -16.24
N HIS A 171 -5.35 7.85 -16.14
CA HIS A 171 -4.48 8.28 -17.22
C HIS A 171 -3.05 8.32 -16.73
N LEU A 172 -2.36 7.20 -16.89
CA LEU A 172 -0.92 7.14 -17.00
C LEU A 172 -0.53 7.96 -18.24
N ARG A 173 -0.31 9.26 -18.11
CA ARG A 173 0.46 10.03 -19.06
C ARG A 173 1.93 9.75 -18.79
N ALA A 174 2.51 8.83 -19.53
CA ALA A 174 3.93 8.82 -19.75
C ALA A 174 4.28 10.12 -20.48
N HIS A 175 4.73 11.14 -19.77
CA HIS A 175 5.39 12.27 -20.41
C HIS A 175 6.78 11.80 -20.85
N GLU A 176 6.92 11.42 -22.11
CA GLU A 176 8.20 11.41 -22.76
C GLU A 176 8.65 12.88 -22.86
N THR A 177 9.56 13.28 -22.01
CA THR A 177 10.36 14.47 -22.24
C THR A 177 11.44 14.07 -23.23
N SER A 178 11.18 14.34 -24.51
CA SER A 178 12.24 14.36 -25.53
C SER A 178 13.25 15.47 -25.23
N PRO A 179 14.53 15.27 -25.55
CA PRO A 179 15.63 16.18 -25.28
C PRO A 179 15.50 17.53 -26.00
#